data_63524ee7e1523ddb83de8d3dd5498ccf
#
_entry.id   63524ee7e1523ddb83de8d3dd5498ccf
#
_cell.length_a   1.000
_cell.length_b   1.000
_cell.length_c   1.000
_cell.angle_alpha   90.00
_cell.angle_beta   90.00
_cell.angle_gamma   90.00
#
_symmetry.space_group_name_H-M   'P 1'
#
loop_
_entity.id
_entity.type
_entity.pdbx_description
1 polymer ?
#
loop_
_entity_poly.entity_id
_entity_poly.type
_entity_poly.pdbx_seq_one_letter_code
_entity_poly.pdbx_strand_id
1 'polypeptide(L)'
;FQSVNRYRDLAFAPNGKDVFLVMDNNAATSGPGVGNPIVAACPGCVIKYSFLGYNDAAGLSTIPKTIPVAAGAANTCNQGTTVTIDGSNNFLWVPITGPDGNILAEINAMGQSLGAVTSSFYTNSGAIRVKGSVRYLDRNITITPAVTSFTTPVKVRLYISKAEFDLLAADPLSGLGSVLQLKVIKNNDPCGPAMVSTTTTLLTPTNNLLADLQQGANGYVLQVNVTGFSSFYFASSNTALPLQLLTFTGTLKNNTTTNLIWKTTNEINTSHFIVERSIDAQQFSAIGNVTANGNGAAETSYAFDDPNVEDLQSQQVYYRLKMVDINGIYRYSNIIRVNLPGLQSGLTISPNPVGSEVNASVISAEACSAEWTIIDNGGRVMLRNTTLLKKGTNALG
;
A
#
# COMPACT_ATOMS: atom_id res chain seq x y z
N PHE A 1 32.09 -20.67 -28.24
CA PHE A 1 32.35 -22.08 -27.90
C PHE A 1 33.74 -22.46 -28.45
N GLN A 2 34.60 -23.06 -27.63
CA GLN A 2 35.90 -23.60 -28.00
C GLN A 2 35.98 -25.04 -27.58
N SER A 3 36.46 -25.90 -28.44
CA SER A 3 36.66 -27.35 -28.19
C SER A 3 37.88 -27.85 -28.94
N VAL A 4 38.45 -28.94 -28.52
CA VAL A 4 39.53 -29.64 -29.25
C VAL A 4 39.03 -30.36 -30.51
N ASN A 5 37.71 -30.55 -30.64
CA ASN A 5 37.05 -31.12 -31.78
C ASN A 5 36.30 -30.06 -32.57
N ARG A 6 36.18 -30.27 -33.89
CA ARG A 6 35.43 -29.39 -34.78
C ARG A 6 33.96 -29.56 -34.53
N TYR A 7 33.19 -28.42 -34.47
CA TYR A 7 31.75 -28.41 -34.51
C TYR A 7 31.25 -28.68 -35.94
N ARG A 8 30.26 -29.57 -36.04
CA ARG A 8 29.68 -29.95 -37.35
C ARG A 8 28.34 -29.27 -37.59
N ASP A 9 27.53 -29.18 -36.55
CA ASP A 9 26.20 -28.69 -36.67
C ASP A 9 25.74 -28.05 -35.36
N LEU A 10 24.72 -27.23 -35.43
CA LEU A 10 24.11 -26.55 -34.29
C LEU A 10 22.59 -26.56 -34.45
N ALA A 11 21.88 -26.99 -33.40
CA ALA A 11 20.43 -26.96 -33.36
C ALA A 11 19.93 -26.30 -32.07
N PHE A 12 18.91 -25.48 -32.22
CA PHE A 12 18.19 -24.92 -31.08
C PHE A 12 17.01 -25.81 -30.70
N ALA A 13 16.85 -26.09 -29.41
CA ALA A 13 15.67 -26.76 -28.91
C ALA A 13 14.42 -25.86 -29.03
N PRO A 14 13.22 -26.43 -29.18
CA PRO A 14 11.97 -25.66 -29.21
C PRO A 14 11.70 -24.85 -27.92
N ASN A 15 12.36 -25.20 -26.81
CA ASN A 15 12.25 -24.46 -25.54
C ASN A 15 12.97 -23.12 -25.53
N GLY A 16 13.71 -22.78 -26.61
CA GLY A 16 14.50 -21.53 -26.74
C GLY A 16 15.66 -21.38 -25.77
N LYS A 17 15.95 -22.38 -24.94
CA LYS A 17 16.99 -22.34 -23.89
C LYS A 17 18.14 -23.27 -24.12
N ASP A 18 17.94 -24.34 -24.86
CA ASP A 18 18.95 -25.36 -25.10
C ASP A 18 19.51 -25.26 -26.52
N VAL A 19 20.82 -25.41 -26.61
CA VAL A 19 21.55 -25.46 -27.89
C VAL A 19 22.29 -26.80 -27.92
N PHE A 20 22.13 -27.52 -28.99
CA PHE A 20 22.83 -28.77 -29.24
C PHE A 20 23.93 -28.55 -30.26
N LEU A 21 25.14 -28.97 -29.94
CA LEU A 21 26.31 -28.93 -30.81
C LEU A 21 26.74 -30.33 -31.15
N VAL A 22 26.86 -30.64 -32.42
CA VAL A 22 27.37 -31.91 -32.91
C VAL A 22 28.86 -31.78 -33.16
N MET A 23 29.63 -32.67 -32.56
CA MET A 23 31.11 -32.70 -32.63
C MET A 23 31.57 -33.66 -33.69
N ASP A 24 32.67 -33.31 -34.39
CA ASP A 24 33.32 -34.20 -35.34
C ASP A 24 34.04 -35.36 -34.63
N ASN A 25 33.98 -36.54 -35.24
CA ASN A 25 34.61 -37.70 -34.70
C ASN A 25 36.15 -37.67 -34.79
N ASN A 26 36.71 -37.11 -35.84
CA ASN A 26 38.15 -37.29 -36.19
C ASN A 26 38.90 -36.01 -36.57
N ALA A 27 38.33 -34.83 -36.54
CA ALA A 27 39.00 -33.63 -37.00
C ALA A 27 39.54 -32.77 -35.86
N ALA A 28 40.77 -32.38 -35.93
CA ALA A 28 41.35 -31.35 -35.11
C ALA A 28 40.69 -29.99 -35.42
N THR A 29 40.57 -29.10 -34.43
CA THR A 29 40.09 -27.74 -34.64
C THR A 29 41.03 -26.97 -35.55
N SER A 30 40.48 -26.33 -36.57
CA SER A 30 41.20 -25.39 -37.46
C SER A 30 40.87 -23.93 -37.08
N GLY A 31 40.51 -23.65 -35.84
CA GLY A 31 40.17 -22.31 -35.37
C GLY A 31 41.38 -21.47 -34.94
N PRO A 32 41.25 -20.14 -34.84
CA PRO A 32 42.33 -19.28 -34.37
C PRO A 32 42.66 -19.55 -32.90
N GLY A 33 43.88 -19.98 -32.66
CA GLY A 33 44.45 -20.00 -31.32
C GLY A 33 44.40 -21.35 -30.60
N VAL A 34 45.56 -21.84 -30.30
CA VAL A 34 45.87 -23.01 -29.48
C VAL A 34 45.61 -22.73 -27.97
N GLY A 35 44.74 -21.79 -27.65
CA GLY A 35 44.55 -21.39 -26.29
C GLY A 35 43.35 -22.09 -25.66
N ASN A 36 43.59 -22.85 -24.61
CA ASN A 36 42.65 -23.38 -23.64
C ASN A 36 41.22 -23.71 -24.15
N PRO A 37 40.97 -24.93 -24.60
CA PRO A 37 39.61 -25.34 -24.93
C PRO A 37 38.74 -25.30 -23.69
N ILE A 38 37.67 -24.55 -23.76
CA ILE A 38 36.68 -24.42 -22.67
C ILE A 38 35.89 -25.71 -22.49
N VAL A 39 35.83 -26.55 -23.52
CA VAL A 39 35.09 -27.81 -23.54
C VAL A 39 36.06 -28.98 -23.74
N ALA A 40 35.92 -30.01 -22.89
CA ALA A 40 36.69 -31.23 -23.02
C ALA A 40 36.46 -31.91 -24.38
N ALA A 41 37.47 -32.66 -24.86
CA ALA A 41 37.33 -33.43 -26.07
C ALA A 41 36.21 -34.47 -25.95
N CYS A 42 35.31 -34.44 -26.93
CA CYS A 42 34.24 -35.41 -27.03
C CYS A 42 33.93 -35.73 -28.50
N PRO A 43 34.81 -36.51 -29.16
CA PRO A 43 34.66 -36.83 -30.57
C PRO A 43 33.36 -37.57 -30.85
N GLY A 44 32.60 -37.08 -31.85
CA GLY A 44 31.35 -37.71 -32.28
C GLY A 44 30.17 -37.55 -31.32
N CYS A 45 30.30 -36.75 -30.28
CA CYS A 45 29.18 -36.55 -29.36
C CYS A 45 28.30 -35.35 -29.76
N VAL A 46 27.10 -35.36 -29.16
CA VAL A 46 26.21 -34.19 -29.16
C VAL A 46 26.28 -33.56 -27.78
N ILE A 47 26.71 -32.31 -27.72
CA ILE A 47 26.78 -31.56 -26.47
C ILE A 47 25.57 -30.65 -26.37
N LYS A 48 24.90 -30.73 -25.24
CA LYS A 48 23.79 -29.82 -24.90
C LYS A 48 24.32 -28.71 -24.02
N TYR A 49 24.06 -27.48 -24.43
CA TYR A 49 24.21 -26.29 -23.60
C TYR A 49 22.85 -25.75 -23.22
N SER A 50 22.63 -25.55 -21.94
CA SER A 50 21.38 -24.94 -21.42
C SER A 50 21.66 -23.53 -20.96
N PHE A 51 20.80 -22.60 -21.37
CA PHE A 51 20.86 -21.23 -20.89
C PHE A 51 20.33 -21.18 -19.45
N LEU A 52 21.20 -20.83 -18.51
CA LEU A 52 20.87 -20.76 -17.07
C LEU A 52 20.60 -19.32 -16.60
N GLY A 53 20.95 -18.33 -17.41
CA GLY A 53 20.93 -16.92 -17.06
C GLY A 53 22.21 -16.26 -17.55
N TYR A 54 22.38 -14.97 -17.26
CA TYR A 54 23.54 -14.21 -17.69
C TYR A 54 24.15 -13.39 -16.55
N ASN A 55 25.43 -13.11 -16.65
CA ASN A 55 26.14 -12.23 -15.73
C ASN A 55 26.13 -10.79 -16.28
N ASP A 56 25.69 -9.86 -15.47
CA ASP A 56 25.67 -8.44 -15.80
C ASP A 56 26.67 -7.68 -14.92
N ALA A 57 27.94 -8.01 -15.07
CA ALA A 57 29.02 -7.37 -14.31
C ALA A 57 29.18 -5.88 -14.65
N ALA A 58 28.79 -5.48 -15.86
CA ALA A 58 28.85 -4.11 -16.36
C ALA A 58 27.54 -3.33 -16.12
N GLY A 59 26.57 -3.90 -15.42
CA GLY A 59 25.25 -3.31 -15.21
C GLY A 59 24.32 -3.49 -16.43
N LEU A 60 23.31 -2.62 -16.55
CA LEU A 60 22.31 -2.74 -17.63
C LEU A 60 22.86 -2.48 -19.05
N SER A 61 24.11 -2.08 -19.19
CA SER A 61 24.70 -1.86 -20.52
C SER A 61 24.75 -3.13 -21.37
N THR A 62 24.68 -4.30 -20.74
CA THR A 62 24.68 -5.61 -21.41
C THR A 62 23.30 -6.14 -21.76
N ILE A 63 22.23 -5.52 -21.25
CA ILE A 63 20.86 -5.91 -21.62
C ILE A 63 20.64 -5.53 -23.09
N PRO A 64 20.18 -6.48 -23.94
CA PRO A 64 19.83 -6.15 -25.31
C PRO A 64 18.78 -5.03 -25.36
N LYS A 65 19.10 -3.94 -26.04
CA LYS A 65 18.26 -2.74 -26.15
C LYS A 65 16.94 -2.97 -26.90
N THR A 66 16.70 -4.16 -27.40
CA THR A 66 15.59 -4.49 -28.30
C THR A 66 14.70 -5.63 -27.80
N ILE A 67 14.80 -6.02 -26.52
CA ILE A 67 13.90 -7.05 -26.00
C ILE A 67 12.50 -6.46 -25.84
N PRO A 68 11.51 -6.92 -26.59
CA PRO A 68 10.13 -6.47 -26.40
C PRO A 68 9.61 -6.89 -25.03
N VAL A 69 8.81 -6.03 -24.43
CA VAL A 69 8.15 -6.32 -23.16
C VAL A 69 7.02 -7.33 -23.37
N ALA A 70 6.89 -8.29 -22.47
CA ALA A 70 5.84 -9.31 -22.54
C ALA A 70 4.46 -8.69 -22.69
N ALA A 71 3.75 -9.13 -23.71
CA ALA A 71 2.34 -8.84 -23.94
C ALA A 71 1.51 -10.09 -23.68
N GLY A 72 0.23 -9.88 -23.39
CA GLY A 72 -0.72 -10.96 -23.14
C GLY A 72 -2.14 -10.56 -23.49
N ALA A 73 -3.07 -11.50 -23.33
CA ALA A 73 -4.48 -11.22 -23.52
C ALA A 73 -4.95 -10.16 -22.53
N ALA A 74 -5.69 -9.17 -23.03
CA ALA A 74 -6.23 -8.10 -22.22
C ALA A 74 -7.28 -8.60 -21.22
N ASN A 75 -7.42 -7.91 -20.09
CA ASN A 75 -8.40 -8.18 -19.03
C ASN A 75 -8.30 -9.57 -18.39
N THR A 76 -7.13 -10.18 -18.42
CA THR A 76 -6.90 -11.50 -17.82
C THR A 76 -5.51 -11.60 -17.21
N CYS A 77 -5.32 -12.56 -16.31
CA CYS A 77 -4.01 -12.93 -15.78
C CYS A 77 -3.33 -13.90 -16.75
N ASN A 78 -2.30 -13.40 -17.39
CA ASN A 78 -1.47 -14.19 -18.30
C ASN A 78 -0.37 -14.89 -17.49
N GLN A 79 -0.05 -16.13 -17.84
CA GLN A 79 1.00 -16.88 -17.18
C GLN A 79 2.36 -16.57 -17.81
N GLY A 80 3.34 -16.28 -16.98
CA GLY A 80 4.74 -16.24 -17.40
C GLY A 80 5.37 -17.61 -17.36
N THR A 81 6.58 -17.72 -17.90
CA THR A 81 7.35 -18.97 -17.84
C THR A 81 7.75 -19.28 -16.40
N THR A 82 7.69 -20.56 -16.04
CA THR A 82 8.28 -21.05 -14.79
C THR A 82 9.78 -21.24 -14.99
N VAL A 83 10.57 -20.73 -14.05
CA VAL A 83 12.03 -20.92 -14.03
C VAL A 83 12.45 -21.52 -12.70
N THR A 84 13.56 -22.26 -12.69
CA THR A 84 14.18 -22.75 -11.45
C THR A 84 15.39 -21.91 -11.13
N ILE A 85 15.48 -21.42 -9.90
CA ILE A 85 16.62 -20.66 -9.39
C ILE A 85 17.22 -21.44 -8.22
N ASP A 86 18.40 -21.98 -8.43
CA ASP A 86 19.13 -22.83 -7.49
C ASP A 86 20.63 -22.50 -7.50
N GLY A 87 21.45 -23.34 -6.88
CA GLY A 87 22.90 -23.14 -6.79
C GLY A 87 23.63 -23.02 -8.13
N SER A 88 23.02 -23.41 -9.25
CA SER A 88 23.63 -23.33 -10.58
C SER A 88 23.49 -21.94 -11.22
N ASN A 89 22.51 -21.13 -10.81
CA ASN A 89 22.19 -19.86 -11.45
C ASN A 89 21.79 -18.71 -10.49
N ASN A 90 21.87 -18.94 -9.19
CA ASN A 90 21.41 -17.98 -8.18
C ASN A 90 22.25 -16.68 -8.09
N PHE A 91 23.38 -16.59 -8.77
CA PHE A 91 24.15 -15.35 -8.97
C PHE A 91 23.97 -14.73 -10.37
N LEU A 92 23.21 -15.40 -11.23
CA LEU A 92 22.91 -14.93 -12.57
C LEU A 92 21.57 -14.16 -12.59
N TRP A 93 21.41 -13.33 -13.61
CA TRP A 93 20.10 -12.80 -13.96
C TRP A 93 19.34 -13.87 -14.75
N VAL A 94 18.25 -14.36 -14.16
CA VAL A 94 17.40 -15.40 -14.74
C VAL A 94 16.15 -14.74 -15.31
N PRO A 95 15.99 -14.73 -16.64
CA PRO A 95 14.84 -14.08 -17.27
C PRO A 95 13.58 -14.92 -17.17
N ILE A 96 12.47 -14.23 -16.93
CA ILE A 96 11.12 -14.74 -16.97
C ILE A 96 10.43 -14.09 -18.16
N THR A 97 9.81 -14.88 -19.02
CA THR A 97 9.12 -14.39 -20.23
C THR A 97 7.61 -14.57 -20.13
N GLY A 98 6.88 -13.77 -20.88
CA GLY A 98 5.46 -13.96 -21.11
C GLY A 98 5.17 -15.10 -22.09
N PRO A 99 3.89 -15.35 -22.38
CA PRO A 99 3.47 -16.40 -23.32
C PRO A 99 3.93 -16.13 -24.77
N ASP A 100 4.23 -14.88 -25.08
CA ASP A 100 4.76 -14.40 -26.37
C ASP A 100 6.28 -14.52 -26.50
N GLY A 101 6.95 -15.07 -25.47
CA GLY A 101 8.42 -15.20 -25.41
C GLY A 101 9.15 -13.89 -25.07
N ASN A 102 8.45 -12.78 -24.92
CA ASN A 102 9.04 -11.50 -24.57
C ASN A 102 9.30 -11.38 -23.07
N ILE A 103 10.16 -10.42 -22.68
CA ILE A 103 10.62 -10.29 -21.30
C ILE A 103 9.52 -9.74 -20.38
N LEU A 104 9.30 -10.40 -19.25
CA LEU A 104 8.39 -9.96 -18.19
C LEU A 104 9.16 -9.41 -16.99
N ALA A 105 10.13 -10.18 -16.52
CA ALA A 105 10.93 -9.86 -15.35
C ALA A 105 12.25 -10.62 -15.39
N GLU A 106 13.20 -10.21 -14.54
CA GLU A 106 14.44 -10.95 -14.30
C GLU A 106 14.74 -10.98 -12.82
N ILE A 107 15.33 -12.03 -12.35
CA ILE A 107 15.68 -12.22 -10.95
C ILE A 107 17.16 -12.58 -10.83
N ASN A 108 17.88 -11.86 -9.97
CA ASN A 108 19.16 -12.28 -9.44
C ASN A 108 18.99 -12.55 -7.95
N ALA A 109 19.07 -13.82 -7.58
CA ALA A 109 18.79 -14.27 -6.23
C ALA A 109 19.92 -13.99 -5.23
N MET A 110 21.01 -13.36 -5.67
CA MET A 110 22.14 -12.98 -4.80
C MET A 110 22.70 -14.15 -3.97
N GLY A 111 22.79 -15.33 -4.57
CA GLY A 111 23.30 -16.54 -3.96
C GLY A 111 22.25 -17.41 -3.26
N GLN A 112 21.00 -17.00 -3.22
CA GLN A 112 19.92 -17.75 -2.57
C GLN A 112 19.22 -18.69 -3.55
N SER A 113 18.76 -19.85 -3.07
CA SER A 113 17.96 -20.77 -3.87
C SER A 113 16.47 -20.45 -3.64
N LEU A 114 15.77 -20.10 -4.71
CA LEU A 114 14.35 -19.76 -4.68
C LEU A 114 13.47 -20.95 -5.10
N GLY A 115 14.08 -22.02 -5.64
CA GLY A 115 13.39 -23.17 -6.21
C GLY A 115 12.65 -22.81 -7.49
N ALA A 116 11.51 -23.45 -7.72
CA ALA A 116 10.64 -23.12 -8.84
C ALA A 116 10.02 -21.73 -8.61
N VAL A 117 10.17 -20.82 -9.56
CA VAL A 117 9.59 -19.48 -9.56
C VAL A 117 8.54 -19.42 -10.65
N THR A 118 7.28 -19.26 -10.25
CA THR A 118 6.16 -19.03 -11.15
C THR A 118 5.86 -17.53 -11.22
N SER A 119 5.26 -17.11 -12.31
CA SER A 119 4.84 -15.72 -12.47
C SER A 119 3.54 -15.62 -13.23
N SER A 120 2.83 -14.55 -12.98
CA SER A 120 1.66 -14.14 -13.78
C SER A 120 1.65 -12.62 -13.92
N PHE A 121 0.97 -12.11 -14.92
CA PHE A 121 0.81 -10.68 -15.08
C PHE A 121 -0.56 -10.35 -15.63
N TYR A 122 -1.12 -9.27 -15.11
CA TYR A 122 -2.33 -8.69 -15.63
C TYR A 122 -1.97 -7.51 -16.54
N THR A 123 -2.64 -7.41 -17.66
CA THR A 123 -2.55 -6.26 -18.55
C THR A 123 -3.90 -5.98 -19.17
N ASN A 124 -4.17 -4.71 -19.45
CA ASN A 124 -5.33 -4.24 -20.15
C ASN A 124 -4.88 -3.14 -21.13
N SER A 125 -5.56 -2.99 -22.23
CA SER A 125 -5.37 -1.87 -23.17
C SER A 125 -6.15 -0.62 -22.78
N GLY A 126 -6.68 -0.57 -21.55
CA GLY A 126 -7.53 0.48 -21.02
C GLY A 126 -6.78 1.67 -20.42
N ALA A 127 -7.53 2.56 -19.80
CA ALA A 127 -7.01 3.71 -19.09
C ALA A 127 -6.20 3.28 -17.86
N ILE A 128 -5.33 4.18 -17.39
CA ILE A 128 -4.63 4.02 -16.11
C ILE A 128 -5.62 3.78 -14.98
N ARG A 129 -5.14 3.14 -13.92
CA ARG A 129 -5.93 2.84 -12.74
C ARG A 129 -5.72 3.87 -11.65
N VAL A 130 -6.74 4.00 -10.80
CA VAL A 130 -6.74 4.93 -9.68
C VAL A 130 -7.16 4.21 -8.41
N LYS A 131 -6.40 4.39 -7.32
CA LYS A 131 -6.78 3.97 -5.97
C LYS A 131 -6.49 5.11 -5.00
N GLY A 132 -7.53 5.79 -4.53
CA GLY A 132 -7.35 7.04 -3.78
C GLY A 132 -6.67 8.09 -4.65
N SER A 133 -5.55 8.63 -4.18
CA SER A 133 -4.71 9.55 -4.97
C SER A 133 -3.70 8.84 -5.88
N VAL A 134 -3.52 7.53 -5.72
CA VAL A 134 -2.53 6.76 -6.46
C VAL A 134 -2.99 6.50 -7.88
N ARG A 135 -2.20 6.94 -8.84
CA ARG A 135 -2.34 6.61 -10.25
C ARG A 135 -1.28 5.60 -10.63
N TYR A 136 -1.70 4.50 -11.24
CA TYR A 136 -0.81 3.41 -11.57
C TYR A 136 -1.15 2.78 -12.91
N LEU A 137 -0.16 2.10 -13.49
CA LEU A 137 -0.33 1.41 -14.76
C LEU A 137 -1.38 0.31 -14.66
N ASP A 138 -2.09 0.09 -15.76
CA ASP A 138 -3.02 -1.01 -15.92
C ASP A 138 -2.29 -2.35 -16.16
N ARG A 139 -1.20 -2.53 -15.45
CA ARG A 139 -0.35 -3.71 -15.44
C ARG A 139 0.13 -4.02 -14.03
N ASN A 140 0.10 -5.28 -13.67
CA ASN A 140 0.81 -5.78 -12.50
C ASN A 140 1.54 -7.08 -12.83
N ILE A 141 2.58 -7.37 -12.07
CA ILE A 141 3.38 -8.60 -12.21
C ILE A 141 3.39 -9.28 -10.85
N THR A 142 2.92 -10.52 -10.80
CA THR A 142 2.95 -11.36 -9.61
C THR A 142 4.03 -12.41 -9.78
N ILE A 143 4.92 -12.53 -8.78
CA ILE A 143 6.02 -13.50 -8.77
C ILE A 143 5.91 -14.33 -7.51
N THR A 144 5.95 -15.65 -7.66
CA THR A 144 5.77 -16.61 -6.57
C THR A 144 6.87 -17.68 -6.62
N PRO A 145 7.90 -17.56 -5.79
CA PRO A 145 8.91 -18.58 -5.63
C PRO A 145 8.42 -19.72 -4.74
N ALA A 146 8.99 -20.92 -4.89
CA ALA A 146 8.73 -22.05 -3.99
C ALA A 146 9.30 -21.80 -2.59
N VAL A 147 10.43 -21.10 -2.49
CA VAL A 147 11.03 -20.67 -1.22
C VAL A 147 10.69 -19.22 -0.99
N THR A 148 9.89 -18.94 0.04
CA THR A 148 9.34 -17.60 0.33
C THR A 148 10.13 -16.81 1.38
N SER A 149 11.00 -17.48 2.15
CA SER A 149 11.80 -16.86 3.20
C SER A 149 13.26 -16.83 2.80
N PHE A 150 13.84 -15.65 2.72
CA PHE A 150 15.26 -15.44 2.43
C PHE A 150 15.83 -14.32 3.29
N THR A 151 17.13 -14.44 3.61
CA THR A 151 17.81 -13.60 4.62
C THR A 151 18.38 -12.32 4.04
N THR A 152 18.70 -12.31 2.76
CA THR A 152 19.26 -11.16 2.06
C THR A 152 18.32 -10.70 0.94
N PRO A 153 18.22 -9.40 0.67
CA PRO A 153 17.40 -8.92 -0.44
C PRO A 153 17.88 -9.52 -1.77
N VAL A 154 16.93 -9.91 -2.60
CA VAL A 154 17.16 -10.32 -3.99
C VAL A 154 16.88 -9.15 -4.92
N LYS A 155 17.54 -9.12 -6.07
CA LYS A 155 17.34 -8.10 -7.10
C LYS A 155 16.32 -8.57 -8.12
N VAL A 156 15.36 -7.71 -8.43
CA VAL A 156 14.33 -7.96 -9.44
C VAL A 156 14.34 -6.82 -10.45
N ARG A 157 14.32 -7.16 -11.72
CA ARG A 157 14.07 -6.22 -12.83
C ARG A 157 12.67 -6.49 -13.36
N LEU A 158 11.86 -5.44 -13.39
CA LEU A 158 10.49 -5.47 -13.86
C LEU A 158 10.38 -4.66 -15.14
N TYR A 159 9.72 -5.21 -16.15
CA TYR A 159 9.64 -4.64 -17.47
C TYR A 159 8.26 -4.09 -17.76
N ILE A 160 8.19 -2.87 -18.26
CA ILE A 160 6.97 -2.20 -18.73
C ILE A 160 7.17 -1.67 -20.12
N SER A 161 6.12 -1.58 -20.91
CA SER A 161 6.19 -0.98 -22.24
C SER A 161 6.24 0.55 -22.18
N LYS A 162 6.82 1.14 -23.21
CA LYS A 162 6.79 2.61 -23.35
C LYS A 162 5.36 3.13 -23.49
N ALA A 163 4.49 2.41 -24.19
CA ALA A 163 3.10 2.81 -24.36
C ALA A 163 2.34 2.85 -23.02
N GLU A 164 2.56 1.87 -22.12
CA GLU A 164 1.99 1.90 -20.78
C GLU A 164 2.49 3.09 -19.96
N PHE A 165 3.79 3.36 -20.01
CA PHE A 165 4.36 4.54 -19.35
C PHE A 165 3.76 5.84 -19.89
N ASP A 166 3.68 6.00 -21.21
CA ASP A 166 3.16 7.21 -21.85
C ASP A 166 1.70 7.48 -21.44
N LEU A 167 0.87 6.43 -21.28
CA LEU A 167 -0.50 6.57 -20.78
C LEU A 167 -0.53 7.14 -19.35
N LEU A 168 0.33 6.66 -18.46
CA LEU A 168 0.41 7.17 -17.10
C LEU A 168 0.99 8.59 -17.05
N ALA A 169 1.98 8.90 -17.87
CA ALA A 169 2.59 10.22 -17.95
C ALA A 169 1.64 11.27 -18.55
N ALA A 170 0.72 10.86 -19.42
CA ALA A 170 -0.30 11.74 -19.99
C ALA A 170 -1.40 12.14 -19.00
N ASP A 171 -1.56 11.42 -17.87
CA ASP A 171 -2.49 11.84 -16.82
C ASP A 171 -1.90 13.02 -16.04
N PRO A 172 -2.54 14.21 -16.09
CA PRO A 172 -2.01 15.42 -15.44
C PRO A 172 -1.91 15.28 -13.91
N LEU A 173 -2.66 14.37 -13.32
CA LEU A 173 -2.61 14.09 -11.87
C LEU A 173 -1.57 13.04 -11.50
N SER A 174 -0.91 12.40 -12.46
CA SER A 174 0.20 11.50 -12.20
C SER A 174 1.46 12.24 -11.76
N GLY A 175 1.65 13.47 -12.22
CA GLY A 175 2.84 14.27 -11.97
C GLY A 175 4.13 13.67 -12.54
N LEU A 176 4.02 12.72 -13.47
CA LEU A 176 5.17 12.07 -14.11
C LEU A 176 5.71 12.93 -15.27
N GLY A 177 6.90 13.48 -15.09
CA GLY A 177 7.67 14.11 -16.17
C GLY A 177 8.75 13.19 -16.76
N SER A 178 9.07 12.08 -16.07
CA SER A 178 10.14 11.16 -16.44
C SER A 178 9.93 9.78 -15.84
N VAL A 179 10.43 8.76 -16.52
CA VAL A 179 10.45 7.38 -16.03
C VAL A 179 11.24 7.22 -14.71
N LEU A 180 12.18 8.10 -14.43
CA LEU A 180 12.93 8.13 -13.18
C LEU A 180 12.05 8.40 -11.94
N GLN A 181 10.87 8.95 -12.16
CA GLN A 181 9.89 9.21 -11.11
C GLN A 181 8.96 8.02 -10.84
N LEU A 182 9.03 6.95 -11.65
CA LEU A 182 8.27 5.74 -11.38
C LEU A 182 8.73 5.08 -10.09
N LYS A 183 7.75 4.60 -9.34
CA LYS A 183 7.91 3.76 -8.16
C LYS A 183 7.25 2.41 -8.41
N VAL A 184 7.68 1.42 -7.65
CA VAL A 184 7.07 0.11 -7.64
C VAL A 184 6.32 -0.07 -6.32
N ILE A 185 5.04 -0.37 -6.40
CA ILE A 185 4.24 -0.72 -5.22
C ILE A 185 4.18 -2.25 -5.15
N LYS A 186 4.62 -2.79 -4.02
CA LYS A 186 4.54 -4.21 -3.72
C LYS A 186 3.42 -4.45 -2.70
N ASN A 187 2.55 -5.42 -2.97
CA ASN A 187 1.50 -5.85 -2.04
C ASN A 187 1.16 -7.34 -2.21
N ASN A 188 0.31 -7.87 -1.36
CA ASN A 188 -0.08 -9.29 -1.36
C ASN A 188 -1.33 -9.59 -2.19
N ASP A 189 -1.75 -8.70 -3.08
CA ASP A 189 -2.86 -8.98 -3.97
C ASP A 189 -2.49 -10.12 -4.94
N PRO A 190 -3.44 -10.97 -5.31
CA PRO A 190 -3.23 -11.89 -6.42
C PRO A 190 -3.12 -11.12 -7.74
N CYS A 191 -2.65 -11.78 -8.77
CA CYS A 191 -2.75 -11.25 -10.13
C CYS A 191 -4.21 -10.88 -10.41
N GLY A 192 -4.47 -9.68 -10.92
CA GLY A 192 -5.84 -9.22 -11.16
C GLY A 192 -5.92 -7.76 -11.58
N PRO A 193 -7.17 -7.29 -11.85
CA PRO A 193 -7.39 -5.99 -12.47
C PRO A 193 -7.12 -4.79 -11.55
N ALA A 194 -7.09 -4.94 -10.25
CA ALA A 194 -7.00 -3.79 -9.34
C ALA A 194 -6.12 -4.09 -8.13
N MET A 195 -5.50 -3.04 -7.63
CA MET A 195 -4.81 -3.06 -6.33
C MET A 195 -5.85 -2.92 -5.23
N VAL A 196 -6.13 -4.01 -4.48
CA VAL A 196 -7.15 -4.05 -3.42
C VAL A 196 -6.56 -3.96 -2.02
N SER A 197 -5.39 -4.53 -1.79
CA SER A 197 -4.73 -4.51 -0.48
C SER A 197 -4.49 -3.10 0.04
N THR A 198 -4.73 -2.90 1.32
CA THR A 198 -4.38 -1.66 2.04
C THR A 198 -2.93 -1.67 2.52
N THR A 199 -2.36 -2.86 2.73
CA THR A 199 -0.96 -3.01 3.12
C THR A 199 -0.09 -3.05 1.87
N THR A 200 0.71 -2.03 1.67
CA THR A 200 1.57 -1.88 0.51
C THR A 200 2.97 -1.46 0.94
N THR A 201 3.98 -1.86 0.16
CA THR A 201 5.36 -1.40 0.33
C THR A 201 5.76 -0.61 -0.90
N LEU A 202 6.21 0.62 -0.70
CA LEU A 202 6.75 1.44 -1.79
C LEU A 202 8.22 1.10 -1.98
N LEU A 203 8.57 0.69 -3.19
CA LEU A 203 9.94 0.42 -3.60
C LEU A 203 10.41 1.52 -4.54
N THR A 204 11.55 2.10 -4.23
CA THR A 204 12.23 3.01 -5.14
C THR A 204 13.19 2.19 -6.00
N PRO A 205 13.06 2.23 -7.32
CA PRO A 205 14.01 1.57 -8.18
C PRO A 205 15.45 2.01 -7.87
N THR A 206 16.35 1.04 -7.73
CA THR A 206 17.76 1.29 -7.49
C THR A 206 18.46 1.51 -8.83
N ASN A 207 19.22 2.58 -8.91
CA ASN A 207 19.95 3.05 -10.09
C ASN A 207 19.05 3.61 -11.22
N ASN A 208 19.57 4.62 -11.88
CA ASN A 208 19.01 5.26 -13.07
C ASN A 208 19.09 4.35 -14.32
N LEU A 209 19.02 3.06 -14.12
CA LEU A 209 19.13 2.03 -15.15
C LEU A 209 17.98 2.04 -16.15
N LEU A 210 17.01 2.88 -15.89
CA LEU A 210 15.87 3.16 -16.76
C LEU A 210 16.28 3.88 -18.04
N ALA A 211 17.44 4.56 -18.03
CA ALA A 211 17.85 5.41 -19.13
C ALA A 211 18.33 4.64 -20.37
N ASP A 212 18.93 3.49 -20.20
CA ASP A 212 19.59 2.78 -21.30
C ASP A 212 18.66 2.05 -22.26
N LEU A 213 17.45 1.72 -21.81
CA LEU A 213 16.41 1.20 -22.68
C LEU A 213 15.78 2.27 -23.57
N GLN A 214 16.15 3.53 -23.39
CA GLN A 214 15.52 4.66 -24.07
C GLN A 214 15.95 4.84 -25.53
N GLN A 215 17.03 4.25 -25.96
CA GLN A 215 17.52 4.41 -27.33
C GLN A 215 16.81 3.46 -28.31
N GLY A 216 15.52 3.71 -28.54
CA GLY A 216 14.70 2.95 -29.47
C GLY A 216 14.07 1.69 -28.95
N ALA A 217 14.17 1.43 -27.65
CA ALA A 217 13.48 0.32 -27.00
C ALA A 217 12.00 0.62 -26.79
N ASN A 218 11.16 -0.40 -26.95
CA ASN A 218 9.73 -0.30 -26.74
C ASN A 218 9.32 -0.41 -25.26
N GLY A 219 10.26 -0.25 -24.32
CA GLY A 219 9.97 -0.42 -22.90
C GLY A 219 11.03 0.13 -21.95
N TYR A 220 10.74 -0.02 -20.67
CA TYR A 220 11.59 0.42 -19.56
C TYR A 220 11.81 -0.72 -18.56
N VAL A 221 12.94 -0.67 -17.86
CA VAL A 221 13.30 -1.60 -16.78
C VAL A 221 13.35 -0.87 -15.45
N LEU A 222 12.71 -1.43 -14.43
CA LEU A 222 12.78 -0.95 -13.07
C LEU A 222 13.43 -2.02 -12.19
N GLN A 223 14.64 -1.76 -11.70
CA GLN A 223 15.33 -2.67 -10.80
C GLN A 223 15.02 -2.31 -9.35
N VAL A 224 14.53 -3.27 -8.58
CA VAL A 224 14.23 -3.15 -7.15
C VAL A 224 14.90 -4.26 -6.34
N ASN A 225 15.15 -3.98 -5.06
CA ASN A 225 15.58 -4.96 -4.10
C ASN A 225 14.36 -5.38 -3.25
N VAL A 226 14.16 -6.68 -3.08
CA VAL A 226 13.02 -7.21 -2.33
C VAL A 226 13.46 -8.26 -1.31
N THR A 227 12.80 -8.27 -0.15
CA THR A 227 12.96 -9.26 0.91
C THR A 227 11.86 -10.33 0.88
N GLY A 228 11.01 -10.30 -0.12
CA GLY A 228 9.93 -11.24 -0.37
C GLY A 228 9.22 -10.88 -1.66
N PHE A 229 8.61 -11.88 -2.28
CA PHE A 229 7.86 -11.72 -3.53
C PHE A 229 6.37 -11.56 -3.28
N SER A 230 5.68 -10.94 -4.23
CA SER A 230 4.23 -10.78 -4.29
C SER A 230 3.86 -10.09 -5.61
N SER A 231 2.81 -9.28 -5.62
CA SER A 231 2.41 -8.48 -6.79
C SER A 231 3.08 -7.11 -6.80
N PHE A 232 3.55 -6.71 -7.96
CA PHE A 232 4.22 -5.45 -8.23
C PHE A 232 3.37 -4.59 -9.16
N TYR A 233 3.10 -3.36 -8.75
CA TYR A 233 2.37 -2.33 -9.50
C TYR A 233 3.30 -1.15 -9.77
N PHE A 234 3.04 -0.40 -10.82
CA PHE A 234 3.89 0.69 -11.29
C PHE A 234 3.14 2.01 -11.19
N ALA A 235 3.66 2.92 -10.41
CA ALA A 235 2.98 4.15 -10.07
C ALA A 235 3.91 5.36 -10.12
N SER A 236 3.35 6.57 -10.13
CA SER A 236 4.16 7.79 -10.10
C SER A 236 4.78 8.04 -8.72
N SER A 237 5.85 8.82 -8.66
CA SER A 237 6.49 9.23 -7.40
C SER A 237 5.61 10.15 -6.54
N ASN A 238 4.64 10.81 -7.18
CA ASN A 238 3.65 11.62 -6.48
C ASN A 238 2.55 10.75 -5.83
N THR A 239 2.67 9.45 -5.95
CA THR A 239 1.85 8.53 -5.18
C THR A 239 2.36 8.51 -3.76
N ALA A 240 1.92 9.43 -2.96
CA ALA A 240 1.83 9.12 -1.56
C ALA A 240 1.02 7.83 -1.44
N LEU A 241 1.62 6.79 -0.89
CA LEU A 241 0.81 5.69 -0.36
C LEU A 241 -0.26 6.35 0.49
N PRO A 242 -1.54 6.03 0.29
CA PRO A 242 -2.57 6.68 1.06
C PRO A 242 -2.23 6.52 2.53
N LEU A 243 -2.25 7.63 3.27
CA LEU A 243 -2.21 7.62 4.72
C LEU A 243 -2.99 6.42 5.25
N GLN A 244 -2.38 5.57 6.05
CA GLN A 244 -3.05 4.46 6.70
C GLN A 244 -3.39 4.88 8.13
N LEU A 245 -4.67 5.00 8.43
CA LEU A 245 -5.16 5.16 9.80
C LEU A 245 -5.10 3.79 10.49
N LEU A 246 -4.23 3.66 11.48
CA LEU A 246 -4.03 2.42 12.24
C LEU A 246 -5.07 2.27 13.34
N THR A 247 -5.31 3.35 14.08
CA THR A 247 -6.29 3.40 15.17
C THR A 247 -6.95 4.77 15.22
N PHE A 248 -8.22 4.81 15.64
CA PHE A 248 -8.92 6.03 16.05
C PHE A 248 -9.83 5.68 17.21
N THR A 249 -9.61 6.30 18.36
CA THR A 249 -10.33 6.06 19.61
C THR A 249 -10.69 7.35 20.31
N GLY A 250 -11.74 7.32 21.11
CA GLY A 250 -12.16 8.43 21.95
C GLY A 250 -12.49 7.96 23.36
N THR A 251 -12.07 8.71 24.36
CA THR A 251 -12.36 8.45 25.77
C THR A 251 -12.83 9.72 26.46
N LEU A 252 -13.83 9.60 27.33
CA LEU A 252 -14.33 10.72 28.11
C LEU A 252 -13.41 10.95 29.33
N LYS A 253 -12.94 12.18 29.50
CA LYS A 253 -12.18 12.64 30.66
C LYS A 253 -13.05 13.56 31.53
N ASN A 254 -13.05 13.33 32.84
CA ASN A 254 -13.70 14.21 33.83
C ASN A 254 -15.17 14.56 33.51
N ASN A 255 -15.84 13.74 32.71
CA ASN A 255 -17.22 13.94 32.24
C ASN A 255 -17.45 15.22 31.38
N THR A 256 -16.43 15.97 31.05
CA THR A 256 -16.53 17.27 30.36
C THR A 256 -15.77 17.34 29.06
N THR A 257 -14.78 16.47 28.87
CA THR A 257 -13.88 16.52 27.72
C THR A 257 -13.75 15.15 27.09
N THR A 258 -13.91 15.05 25.78
CA THR A 258 -13.57 13.84 25.03
C THR A 258 -12.13 13.96 24.52
N ASN A 259 -11.27 13.04 24.94
CA ASN A 259 -9.93 12.91 24.39
C ASN A 259 -9.95 11.93 23.22
N LEU A 260 -9.62 12.41 22.04
CA LEU A 260 -9.50 11.65 20.80
C LEU A 260 -8.04 11.36 20.53
N ILE A 261 -7.73 10.10 20.24
CA ILE A 261 -6.36 9.66 19.92
C ILE A 261 -6.41 8.85 18.63
N TRP A 262 -5.47 9.12 17.71
CA TRP A 262 -5.30 8.30 16.53
C TRP A 262 -3.84 8.10 16.18
N LYS A 263 -3.60 7.03 15.46
CA LYS A 263 -2.29 6.66 14.95
C LYS A 263 -2.37 6.43 13.45
N THR A 264 -1.36 6.86 12.78
CA THR A 264 -1.23 6.78 11.33
C THR A 264 0.12 6.23 10.93
N THR A 265 0.22 5.77 9.70
CA THR A 265 1.48 5.48 9.02
C THR A 265 1.37 5.93 7.57
N ASN A 266 2.51 6.04 6.87
CA ASN A 266 2.58 6.47 5.47
C ASN A 266 1.98 7.87 5.23
N GLU A 267 2.30 8.84 6.07
CA GLU A 267 1.84 10.24 5.93
C GLU A 267 2.57 11.02 4.83
N ILE A 268 2.88 10.35 3.73
CA ILE A 268 3.46 11.01 2.57
C ILE A 268 2.34 11.78 1.86
N ASN A 269 2.51 13.11 1.73
CA ASN A 269 1.54 14.03 1.12
C ASN A 269 0.28 14.33 1.95
N THR A 270 0.23 13.97 3.24
CA THR A 270 -0.86 14.37 4.12
C THR A 270 -0.66 15.79 4.63
N SER A 271 -1.68 16.61 4.52
CA SER A 271 -1.65 17.99 4.99
C SER A 271 -2.10 18.12 6.44
N HIS A 272 -3.30 17.64 6.72
CA HIS A 272 -3.90 17.78 8.05
C HIS A 272 -5.11 16.87 8.24
N PHE A 273 -5.54 16.79 9.51
CA PHE A 273 -6.75 16.09 9.94
C PHE A 273 -7.78 17.12 10.41
N ILE A 274 -8.99 17.07 9.89
CA ILE A 274 -10.12 17.81 10.45
C ILE A 274 -10.88 16.85 11.35
N VAL A 275 -11.00 17.20 12.63
CA VAL A 275 -11.83 16.47 13.57
C VAL A 275 -13.26 16.94 13.41
N GLU A 276 -14.16 16.03 13.14
CA GLU A 276 -15.58 16.31 12.97
C GLU A 276 -16.39 15.59 14.04
N ARG A 277 -17.40 16.29 14.58
CA ARG A 277 -18.30 15.84 15.64
C ARG A 277 -19.74 15.82 15.18
N SER A 278 -20.52 14.87 15.70
CA SER A 278 -21.96 14.74 15.49
C SER A 278 -22.64 14.21 16.75
N ILE A 279 -23.92 14.56 16.96
CA ILE A 279 -24.79 14.00 18.00
C ILE A 279 -25.76 12.94 17.47
N ASP A 280 -25.88 12.80 16.15
CA ASP A 280 -26.84 11.91 15.48
C ASP A 280 -26.18 10.92 14.51
N ALA A 281 -24.84 10.96 14.38
CA ALA A 281 -24.05 10.19 13.43
C ALA A 281 -24.35 10.48 11.93
N GLN A 282 -25.12 11.52 11.63
CA GLN A 282 -25.53 11.91 10.28
C GLN A 282 -24.96 13.28 9.90
N GLN A 283 -25.21 14.29 10.73
CA GLN A 283 -24.72 15.64 10.52
C GLN A 283 -23.43 15.86 11.31
N PHE A 284 -22.32 16.01 10.57
CA PHE A 284 -21.00 16.22 11.15
C PHE A 284 -20.55 17.66 10.95
N SER A 285 -20.04 18.28 12.02
CA SER A 285 -19.44 19.62 12.01
C SER A 285 -17.96 19.55 12.40
N ALA A 286 -17.13 20.30 11.71
CA ALA A 286 -15.71 20.45 12.04
C ALA A 286 -15.54 21.17 13.39
N ILE A 287 -14.78 20.57 14.30
CA ILE A 287 -14.50 21.12 15.63
C ILE A 287 -13.02 21.45 15.84
N GLY A 288 -12.14 20.98 14.98
CA GLY A 288 -10.72 21.28 15.05
C GLY A 288 -9.93 20.78 13.85
N ASN A 289 -8.71 21.29 13.75
CA ASN A 289 -7.75 20.95 12.72
C ASN A 289 -6.41 20.60 13.37
N VAL A 290 -5.80 19.49 12.97
CA VAL A 290 -4.50 19.00 13.46
C VAL A 290 -3.59 18.79 12.27
N THR A 291 -2.48 19.53 12.22
CA THR A 291 -1.50 19.41 11.14
C THR A 291 -0.85 18.02 11.17
N ALA A 292 -0.65 17.43 10.00
CA ALA A 292 0.09 16.18 9.87
C ALA A 292 1.59 16.43 10.11
N ASN A 293 2.22 15.63 10.96
CA ASN A 293 3.64 15.74 11.31
C ASN A 293 4.49 14.61 10.75
N GLY A 294 3.86 13.61 10.14
CA GLY A 294 4.55 12.49 9.51
C GLY A 294 5.09 12.86 8.13
N ASN A 295 6.25 12.34 7.80
CA ASN A 295 6.87 12.54 6.49
C ASN A 295 7.40 11.22 5.91
N GLY A 296 6.67 10.14 6.10
CA GLY A 296 7.08 8.84 5.59
C GLY A 296 6.34 7.66 6.19
N ALA A 297 6.98 6.49 6.16
CA ALA A 297 6.40 5.22 6.59
C ALA A 297 6.35 5.02 8.12
N ALA A 298 6.92 5.95 8.91
CA ALA A 298 6.93 5.84 10.37
C ALA A 298 5.52 5.99 10.96
N GLU A 299 5.27 5.32 12.09
CA GLU A 299 4.05 5.50 12.87
C GLU A 299 4.06 6.87 13.55
N THR A 300 2.98 7.63 13.41
CA THR A 300 2.80 8.94 14.05
C THR A 300 1.53 8.92 14.89
N SER A 301 1.60 9.49 16.09
CA SER A 301 0.49 9.55 17.02
C SER A 301 -0.01 10.97 17.19
N TYR A 302 -1.32 11.14 17.29
CA TYR A 302 -2.02 12.40 17.42
C TYR A 302 -3.04 12.35 18.54
N ALA A 303 -3.32 13.50 19.12
CA ALA A 303 -4.40 13.68 20.08
C ALA A 303 -5.14 15.00 19.84
N PHE A 304 -6.42 15.00 20.20
CA PHE A 304 -7.28 16.18 20.17
C PHE A 304 -8.25 16.10 21.34
N ASP A 305 -8.38 17.17 22.09
CA ASP A 305 -9.35 17.29 23.20
C ASP A 305 -10.56 18.11 22.72
N ASP A 306 -11.75 17.54 22.84
CA ASP A 306 -13.04 18.21 22.60
C ASP A 306 -13.65 18.56 23.97
N PRO A 307 -13.54 19.82 24.42
CA PRO A 307 -14.07 20.25 25.70
C PRO A 307 -15.58 20.51 25.65
N ASN A 308 -16.20 20.62 26.84
CA ASN A 308 -17.59 20.98 27.04
C ASN A 308 -18.58 20.03 26.34
N VAL A 309 -18.26 18.74 26.27
CA VAL A 309 -19.15 17.75 25.64
C VAL A 309 -20.40 17.50 26.48
N GLU A 310 -20.39 17.84 27.77
CA GLU A 310 -21.56 17.85 28.66
C GLU A 310 -22.65 18.81 28.19
N ASP A 311 -22.26 19.85 27.45
CA ASP A 311 -23.20 20.83 26.90
C ASP A 311 -23.99 20.35 25.69
N LEU A 312 -23.63 19.20 25.11
CA LEU A 312 -24.23 18.69 23.88
C LEU A 312 -25.65 18.12 24.08
N GLN A 313 -26.14 18.01 25.31
CA GLN A 313 -27.47 17.48 25.63
C GLN A 313 -27.77 16.13 24.98
N SER A 314 -26.74 15.30 24.82
CA SER A 314 -26.81 13.99 24.21
C SER A 314 -26.20 12.94 25.13
N GLN A 315 -26.71 11.72 25.09
CA GLN A 315 -26.10 10.58 25.79
C GLN A 315 -24.91 10.00 25.01
N GLN A 316 -24.73 10.42 23.78
CA GLN A 316 -23.70 9.91 22.87
C GLN A 316 -23.20 11.01 21.97
N VAL A 317 -21.93 10.98 21.68
CA VAL A 317 -21.29 11.82 20.70
C VAL A 317 -20.49 10.96 19.71
N TYR A 318 -20.54 11.34 18.46
CA TYR A 318 -19.87 10.62 17.37
C TYR A 318 -18.77 11.48 16.80
N TYR A 319 -17.66 10.85 16.44
CA TYR A 319 -16.52 11.52 15.82
C TYR A 319 -16.07 10.78 14.59
N ARG A 320 -15.52 11.53 13.66
CA ARG A 320 -14.76 11.02 12.54
C ARG A 320 -13.63 11.97 12.20
N LEU A 321 -12.61 11.45 11.55
CA LEU A 321 -11.52 12.26 10.99
C LEU A 321 -11.75 12.44 9.49
N LYS A 322 -11.62 13.67 9.01
CA LYS A 322 -11.45 13.98 7.60
C LYS A 322 -9.94 14.18 7.38
N MET A 323 -9.31 13.23 6.72
CA MET A 323 -7.87 13.21 6.43
C MET A 323 -7.64 13.88 5.09
N VAL A 324 -6.94 15.02 5.07
CA VAL A 324 -6.79 15.88 3.90
C VAL A 324 -5.35 15.85 3.40
N ASP A 325 -5.17 15.57 2.12
CA ASP A 325 -3.88 15.60 1.43
C ASP A 325 -3.49 17.04 1.03
N ILE A 326 -2.20 17.27 0.72
CA ILE A 326 -1.66 18.58 0.29
C ILE A 326 -2.38 19.10 -0.97
N ASN A 327 -2.83 18.19 -1.83
CA ASN A 327 -3.59 18.54 -3.05
C ASN A 327 -5.09 18.76 -2.82
N GLY A 328 -5.56 18.73 -1.55
CA GLY A 328 -6.95 18.94 -1.18
C GLY A 328 -7.88 17.73 -1.30
N ILE A 329 -7.39 16.59 -1.80
CA ILE A 329 -8.14 15.34 -1.79
C ILE A 329 -8.28 14.88 -0.34
N TYR A 330 -9.43 14.31 0.00
CA TYR A 330 -9.67 13.86 1.36
C TYR A 330 -10.41 12.52 1.43
N ARG A 331 -10.37 11.92 2.60
CA ARG A 331 -11.14 10.72 2.96
C ARG A 331 -11.52 10.76 4.42
N TYR A 332 -12.53 9.97 4.78
CA TYR A 332 -13.01 9.86 6.16
C TYR A 332 -12.50 8.58 6.83
N SER A 333 -12.32 8.67 8.15
CA SER A 333 -12.16 7.51 9.03
C SER A 333 -13.48 6.77 9.24
N ASN A 334 -13.41 5.65 9.95
CA ASN A 334 -14.57 5.09 10.62
C ASN A 334 -15.14 6.10 11.62
N ILE A 335 -16.46 6.04 11.85
CA ILE A 335 -17.13 6.78 12.91
C ILE A 335 -16.91 6.04 14.22
N ILE A 336 -16.47 6.75 15.25
CA ILE A 336 -16.41 6.25 16.62
C ILE A 336 -17.49 6.90 17.46
N ARG A 337 -17.92 6.21 18.52
CA ARG A 337 -18.93 6.68 19.46
C ARG A 337 -18.32 6.77 20.86
N VAL A 338 -18.60 7.85 21.55
CA VAL A 338 -18.27 8.06 22.96
C VAL A 338 -19.59 8.26 23.73
N ASN A 339 -19.79 7.50 24.79
CA ASN A 339 -20.94 7.68 25.66
C ASN A 339 -20.67 8.84 26.62
N LEU A 340 -21.63 9.74 26.72
CA LEU A 340 -21.60 10.85 27.66
C LEU A 340 -22.46 10.46 28.89
N PRO A 341 -22.07 10.89 30.10
CA PRO A 341 -22.99 10.80 31.23
C PRO A 341 -24.15 11.74 30.91
N GLY A 342 -25.32 11.15 30.68
CA GLY A 342 -26.52 11.95 30.47
C GLY A 342 -26.71 12.88 31.68
N LEU A 343 -27.18 14.10 31.41
CA LEU A 343 -27.67 14.96 32.49
C LEU A 343 -28.73 14.16 33.23
N GLN A 344 -28.39 13.65 34.40
CA GLN A 344 -29.36 13.05 35.29
C GLN A 344 -30.22 14.20 35.78
N SER A 345 -31.45 14.36 35.24
CA SER A 345 -32.45 15.19 35.88
C SER A 345 -32.67 14.64 37.29
N GLY A 346 -32.37 15.40 38.26
CA GLY A 346 -32.46 14.98 39.65
C GLY A 346 -32.96 16.10 40.55
N LEU A 347 -33.84 15.78 41.48
CA LEU A 347 -34.21 16.65 42.57
C LEU A 347 -33.44 16.22 43.82
N THR A 348 -32.73 17.14 44.43
CA THR A 348 -32.03 16.93 45.69
C THR A 348 -32.67 17.81 46.76
N ILE A 349 -32.98 17.21 47.90
CA ILE A 349 -33.57 17.85 49.08
C ILE A 349 -32.66 17.62 50.28
N SER A 350 -32.27 18.71 50.98
CA SER A 350 -31.34 18.65 52.10
C SER A 350 -31.68 19.76 53.14
N PRO A 351 -31.61 19.48 54.47
CA PRO A 351 -31.42 18.17 55.06
C PRO A 351 -32.66 17.28 54.91
N ASN A 352 -32.49 15.98 54.99
CA ASN A 352 -33.56 15.00 55.02
C ASN A 352 -33.27 13.99 56.14
N PRO A 353 -34.05 13.99 57.25
CA PRO A 353 -35.29 14.76 57.52
C PRO A 353 -35.10 16.28 57.60
N VAL A 354 -36.16 17.02 57.19
CA VAL A 354 -36.16 18.49 57.21
C VAL A 354 -36.35 18.96 58.66
N GLY A 355 -35.55 19.95 59.08
CA GLY A 355 -35.72 20.66 60.32
C GLY A 355 -36.63 21.91 60.18
N SER A 356 -36.03 23.08 60.40
CA SER A 356 -36.72 24.39 60.22
C SER A 356 -36.64 24.92 58.79
N GLU A 357 -35.68 24.46 58.02
CA GLU A 357 -35.42 24.92 56.63
C GLU A 357 -35.14 23.73 55.72
N VAL A 358 -35.54 23.85 54.47
CA VAL A 358 -35.22 22.90 53.41
C VAL A 358 -34.57 23.59 52.23
N ASN A 359 -33.49 23.00 51.76
CA ASN A 359 -32.89 23.41 50.53
C ASN A 359 -33.23 22.37 49.46
N ALA A 360 -33.85 22.80 48.38
CA ALA A 360 -34.13 21.93 47.25
C ALA A 360 -33.37 22.44 46.02
N SER A 361 -32.75 21.55 45.29
CA SER A 361 -32.13 21.87 44.01
C SER A 361 -32.56 20.88 42.94
N VAL A 362 -32.71 21.36 41.73
CA VAL A 362 -33.10 20.55 40.56
C VAL A 362 -32.07 20.73 39.45
N ILE A 363 -31.70 19.63 38.84
CA ILE A 363 -30.85 19.67 37.62
C ILE A 363 -31.82 19.64 36.44
N SER A 364 -31.72 20.72 35.57
CA SER A 364 -32.51 20.81 34.35
C SER A 364 -31.61 20.67 33.12
N ALA A 365 -32.09 19.90 32.13
CA ALA A 365 -31.38 19.69 30.88
C ALA A 365 -31.41 20.95 29.96
N GLU A 366 -32.43 21.77 30.13
CA GLU A 366 -32.65 23.00 29.31
C GLU A 366 -33.28 24.10 30.14
N ALA A 367 -33.31 25.32 29.60
CA ALA A 367 -34.02 26.40 30.23
C ALA A 367 -35.53 26.19 30.03
N CYS A 368 -36.27 26.07 31.14
CA CYS A 368 -37.71 25.85 31.11
C CYS A 368 -38.38 26.48 32.31
N SER A 369 -39.70 26.62 32.23
CA SER A 369 -40.53 26.94 33.40
C SER A 369 -40.97 25.67 34.08
N ALA A 370 -40.71 25.54 35.38
CA ALA A 370 -41.09 24.40 36.20
C ALA A 370 -42.02 24.85 37.32
N GLU A 371 -43.14 24.16 37.48
CA GLU A 371 -44.01 24.28 38.63
C GLU A 371 -43.63 23.22 39.66
N TRP A 372 -43.50 23.59 40.91
CA TRP A 372 -43.24 22.66 41.99
C TRP A 372 -44.19 22.92 43.15
N THR A 373 -44.48 21.87 43.90
CA THR A 373 -45.51 21.92 44.91
C THR A 373 -45.03 21.15 46.16
N ILE A 374 -45.23 21.70 47.34
CA ILE A 374 -45.07 21.01 48.61
C ILE A 374 -46.45 20.56 49.06
N ILE A 375 -46.56 19.30 49.36
CA ILE A 375 -47.79 18.68 49.86
C ILE A 375 -47.54 18.08 51.22
N ASP A 376 -48.55 18.09 52.09
CA ASP A 376 -48.49 17.38 53.37
C ASP A 376 -48.79 15.87 53.17
N ASN A 377 -48.68 15.08 54.25
CA ASN A 377 -48.92 13.65 54.21
C ASN A 377 -50.38 13.27 53.94
N GLY A 378 -51.30 14.22 54.03
CA GLY A 378 -52.70 14.07 53.63
C GLY A 378 -52.97 14.45 52.16
N GLY A 379 -52.00 14.86 51.41
CA GLY A 379 -52.13 15.27 50.01
C GLY A 379 -52.56 16.72 49.81
N ARG A 380 -52.63 17.53 50.88
CA ARG A 380 -53.02 18.93 50.80
C ARG A 380 -51.82 19.77 50.34
N VAL A 381 -52.03 20.62 49.34
CA VAL A 381 -51.00 21.58 48.84
C VAL A 381 -50.71 22.63 49.91
N MET A 382 -49.50 22.67 50.41
CA MET A 382 -48.98 23.63 51.36
C MET A 382 -48.32 24.82 50.70
N LEU A 383 -47.62 24.59 49.61
CA LEU A 383 -46.97 25.61 48.81
C LEU A 383 -46.97 25.20 47.35
N ARG A 384 -47.22 26.16 46.45
CA ARG A 384 -47.03 26.02 44.99
C ARG A 384 -46.27 27.21 44.47
N ASN A 385 -45.29 26.94 43.67
CA ASN A 385 -44.50 28.02 43.06
C ASN A 385 -44.07 27.64 41.64
N THR A 386 -43.78 28.66 40.83
CA THR A 386 -43.28 28.52 39.47
C THR A 386 -41.90 29.17 39.40
N THR A 387 -40.92 28.45 38.94
CA THR A 387 -39.53 28.92 38.83
C THR A 387 -39.03 28.74 37.40
N LEU A 388 -38.32 29.74 36.88
CA LEU A 388 -37.60 29.64 35.63
C LEU A 388 -36.26 28.93 35.89
N LEU A 389 -36.13 27.71 35.37
CA LEU A 389 -34.89 26.94 35.44
C LEU A 389 -33.98 27.36 34.31
N LYS A 390 -32.69 27.43 34.62
CA LYS A 390 -31.60 27.47 33.66
C LYS A 390 -31.10 26.07 33.44
N LYS A 391 -30.45 25.83 32.31
CA LYS A 391 -29.70 24.60 32.12
C LYS A 391 -28.67 24.42 33.24
N GLY A 392 -28.59 23.22 33.82
CA GLY A 392 -27.71 22.88 34.94
C GLY A 392 -28.46 22.88 36.28
N THR A 393 -27.72 23.06 37.40
CA THR A 393 -28.26 23.02 38.78
C THR A 393 -28.94 24.36 39.11
N ASN A 394 -30.19 24.27 39.57
CA ASN A 394 -30.98 25.39 40.00
C ASN A 394 -31.45 25.20 41.45
N ALA A 395 -31.34 26.21 42.27
CA ALA A 395 -31.94 26.20 43.59
C ALA A 395 -33.44 26.53 43.45
N LEU A 396 -34.28 25.78 44.14
CA LEU A 396 -35.68 26.04 44.29
C LEU A 396 -35.87 26.81 45.60
N GLY A 397 -36.04 28.12 45.51
CA GLY A 397 -36.25 28.99 46.66
C GLY A 397 -37.70 29.37 46.88
#